data_d18b45e21e9dce0e302b3108f0106ea4
#
_entry.id   d18b45e21e9dce0e302b3108f0106ea4
#
_cell.length_a   1.000
_cell.length_b   1.000
_cell.length_c   1.000
_cell.angle_alpha   90.00
_cell.angle_beta   90.00
_cell.angle_gamma   90.00
#
_symmetry.space_group_name_H-M   'P 1'
#
loop_
_entity.id
_entity.type
_entity.pdbx_description
1 polymer ?
#
loop_
_entity_poly.entity_id
_entity_poly.type
_entity_poly.pdbx_seq_one_letter_code
_entity_poly.pdbx_strand_id
1 'polypeptide(L)'
;MSKQVNLKDILLSRTSELTPLETSQKAIEAFESKVPKNLLYDSESSVFEPETVVTSTEVGVRPLTIEETKEFESKINQCIEEIFVEGVHYGSVPGVKKKFLFKAGCEVIISMMGLVARTEVVDKVEDYVNAIFSYTCKTWLIDASGSVRAEGFGICNSKENKYLKQNPYNIQNVLVKLSRKRSITDAVLSVSGLSNAFSQDEDLVEVDAVAVTSKDSSKPVSPKQLKYLESLMAQHGTSTAAMDKYVQQTYDVESYKKITASMASEIIEKYKTVG
;
A
#
# COMPACT_ATOMS: atom_id res chain seq x y z
N MET A 1 51.40 -37.88 13.79
CA MET A 1 50.15 -37.94 12.98
C MET A 1 49.01 -37.57 13.89
N SER A 2 48.60 -36.31 13.88
CA SER A 2 47.44 -35.86 14.70
C SER A 2 46.16 -36.03 13.87
N LYS A 3 45.24 -36.85 14.41
CA LYS A 3 43.92 -37.03 13.82
C LYS A 3 43.15 -35.69 13.93
N GLN A 4 42.86 -35.03 12.84
CA GLN A 4 41.85 -33.95 12.79
C GLN A 4 40.49 -34.56 13.09
N VAL A 5 39.92 -34.23 14.22
CA VAL A 5 38.57 -34.59 14.60
C VAL A 5 37.62 -33.63 13.86
N ASN A 6 36.76 -34.18 13.02
CA ASN A 6 35.83 -33.42 12.21
C ASN A 6 34.71 -32.89 13.10
N LEU A 7 34.52 -31.58 13.06
CA LEU A 7 33.48 -30.87 13.85
C LEU A 7 32.06 -31.42 13.63
N LYS A 8 31.81 -31.99 12.43
CA LYS A 8 30.55 -32.63 12.07
C LYS A 8 30.28 -33.90 12.90
N ASP A 9 31.34 -34.70 13.19
CA ASP A 9 31.20 -35.94 13.98
C ASP A 9 30.93 -35.65 15.46
N ILE A 10 31.42 -34.51 15.96
CA ILE A 10 31.14 -34.07 17.35
C ILE A 10 29.69 -33.56 17.46
N LEU A 11 29.18 -32.90 16.45
CA LEU A 11 27.78 -32.40 16.42
C LEU A 11 26.78 -33.54 16.30
N LEU A 12 27.06 -34.53 15.44
CA LEU A 12 26.16 -35.68 15.21
C LEU A 12 26.14 -36.65 16.42
N SER A 13 27.23 -36.80 17.18
CA SER A 13 27.26 -37.64 18.37
C SER A 13 26.52 -37.06 19.57
N ARG A 14 26.23 -35.75 19.57
CA ARG A 14 25.48 -35.06 20.65
C ARG A 14 23.97 -34.96 20.42
N THR A 15 23.49 -35.19 19.21
CA THR A 15 22.07 -35.03 18.86
C THR A 15 21.25 -36.31 18.91
N SER A 16 21.86 -37.46 19.21
CA SER A 16 21.19 -38.76 19.20
C SER A 16 20.51 -39.18 20.54
N GLU A 17 20.59 -38.36 21.57
CA GLU A 17 20.08 -38.75 22.91
C GLU A 17 18.99 -37.85 23.49
N LEU A 18 18.57 -36.76 22.83
CA LEU A 18 17.57 -35.87 23.40
C LEU A 18 16.41 -35.64 22.40
N THR A 19 15.19 -35.71 22.91
CA THR A 19 14.01 -35.31 22.16
C THR A 19 14.05 -33.79 21.84
N PRO A 20 13.41 -33.30 20.78
CA PRO A 20 13.38 -31.86 20.44
C PRO A 20 12.87 -30.98 21.60
N LEU A 21 12.00 -31.52 22.45
CA LEU A 21 11.44 -30.81 23.61
C LEU A 21 12.50 -30.65 24.74
N GLU A 22 13.24 -31.70 25.04
CA GLU A 22 14.29 -31.68 26.09
C GLU A 22 15.47 -30.80 25.66
N THR A 23 15.78 -30.74 24.37
CA THR A 23 16.82 -29.85 23.82
C THR A 23 16.43 -28.39 23.97
N SER A 24 15.16 -28.08 23.76
CA SER A 24 14.63 -26.71 23.94
C SER A 24 14.59 -26.28 25.40
N GLN A 25 14.19 -27.16 26.31
CA GLN A 25 14.17 -26.87 27.76
C GLN A 25 15.57 -26.62 28.32
N LYS A 26 16.55 -27.45 27.97
CA LYS A 26 17.95 -27.26 28.40
C LYS A 26 18.59 -26.01 27.82
N ALA A 27 18.20 -25.62 26.60
CA ALA A 27 18.65 -24.36 26.00
C ALA A 27 18.07 -23.14 26.72
N ILE A 28 16.82 -23.20 27.15
CA ILE A 28 16.15 -22.14 27.93
C ILE A 28 16.81 -22.01 29.31
N GLU A 29 17.00 -23.11 30.05
CA GLU A 29 17.67 -23.12 31.36
C GLU A 29 19.11 -22.58 31.26
N ALA A 30 19.86 -22.96 30.23
CA ALA A 30 21.22 -22.47 29.99
C ALA A 30 21.27 -20.97 29.64
N PHE A 31 20.22 -20.44 29.00
CA PHE A 31 20.09 -19.03 28.73
C PHE A 31 19.72 -18.24 29.99
N GLU A 32 18.74 -18.70 30.76
CA GLU A 32 18.29 -18.08 32.00
C GLU A 32 19.40 -18.01 33.05
N SER A 33 20.28 -19.03 33.11
CA SER A 33 21.43 -19.02 34.03
C SER A 33 22.51 -17.97 33.69
N LYS A 34 22.51 -17.43 32.48
CA LYS A 34 23.49 -16.44 31.99
C LYS A 34 22.97 -15.02 31.98
N VAL A 35 21.65 -14.81 32.13
CA VAL A 35 21.04 -13.50 32.15
C VAL A 35 21.02 -12.94 33.57
N PRO A 36 21.51 -11.73 33.83
CA PRO A 36 21.40 -11.07 35.10
C PRO A 36 19.95 -11.03 35.59
N LYS A 37 19.69 -11.41 36.84
CA LYS A 37 18.33 -11.53 37.42
C LYS A 37 17.48 -10.25 37.30
N ASN A 38 18.10 -9.09 37.16
CA ASN A 38 17.42 -7.81 36.94
C ASN A 38 16.91 -7.58 35.51
N LEU A 39 17.24 -8.50 34.60
CA LEU A 39 16.76 -8.47 33.19
C LEU A 39 15.77 -9.61 32.88
N LEU A 40 15.60 -10.55 33.84
CA LEU A 40 14.54 -11.54 33.75
C LEU A 40 13.23 -10.85 34.14
N TYR A 41 12.27 -10.85 33.22
CA TYR A 41 10.92 -10.39 33.48
C TYR A 41 10.32 -11.25 34.60
N ASP A 42 10.00 -10.65 35.74
CA ASP A 42 9.37 -11.34 36.86
C ASP A 42 7.94 -11.73 36.43
N SER A 43 7.78 -12.98 36.02
CA SER A 43 6.48 -13.52 35.62
C SER A 43 5.49 -13.64 36.79
N GLU A 44 5.94 -13.46 38.02
CA GLU A 44 5.08 -13.51 39.21
C GLU A 44 4.52 -12.15 39.64
N SER A 45 5.02 -11.02 39.09
CA SER A 45 4.53 -9.69 39.46
C SER A 45 3.50 -9.08 38.53
N SER A 46 3.10 -9.79 37.49
CA SER A 46 1.97 -9.40 36.62
C SER A 46 0.81 -10.40 36.69
N VAL A 47 0.44 -10.82 37.89
CA VAL A 47 -0.97 -11.10 38.13
C VAL A 47 -1.63 -9.72 38.01
N PHE A 48 -2.03 -9.37 36.81
CA PHE A 48 -3.06 -8.39 36.59
C PHE A 48 -4.26 -8.93 37.37
N GLU A 49 -4.39 -8.54 38.65
CA GLU A 49 -5.69 -8.68 39.30
C GLU A 49 -6.63 -7.95 38.33
N PRO A 50 -7.64 -8.62 37.77
CA PRO A 50 -8.64 -7.90 37.00
C PRO A 50 -9.23 -6.89 38.00
N GLU A 51 -8.80 -5.63 37.87
CA GLU A 51 -9.49 -4.56 38.55
C GLU A 51 -10.96 -4.83 38.32
N THR A 52 -11.66 -5.00 39.44
CA THR A 52 -13.09 -5.17 39.61
C THR A 52 -13.82 -5.10 38.27
N VAL A 53 -14.32 -6.27 37.85
CA VAL A 53 -15.31 -6.37 36.78
C VAL A 53 -16.29 -5.25 37.03
N VAL A 54 -16.02 -4.09 36.42
CA VAL A 54 -17.05 -3.11 36.19
C VAL A 54 -18.04 -3.94 35.42
N THR A 55 -19.10 -4.32 36.10
CA THR A 55 -20.26 -4.95 35.47
C THR A 55 -20.43 -4.23 34.15
N SER A 56 -20.10 -4.91 33.07
CA SER A 56 -20.33 -4.42 31.72
C SER A 56 -21.80 -4.09 31.68
N THR A 57 -22.13 -2.83 31.93
CA THR A 57 -23.26 -2.26 31.27
C THR A 57 -22.94 -2.57 29.83
N GLU A 58 -23.65 -3.55 29.28
CA GLU A 58 -23.63 -3.83 27.86
C GLU A 58 -23.86 -2.49 27.19
N VAL A 59 -22.79 -1.83 26.78
CA VAL A 59 -22.88 -0.74 25.82
C VAL A 59 -23.15 -1.45 24.51
N GLY A 60 -24.35 -2.04 24.45
CA GLY A 60 -24.87 -2.61 23.23
C GLY A 60 -24.81 -1.50 22.20
N VAL A 61 -24.17 -1.76 21.08
CA VAL A 61 -24.23 -0.86 19.93
C VAL A 61 -25.70 -0.74 19.57
N ARG A 62 -26.37 0.31 20.07
CA ARG A 62 -27.77 0.51 19.72
C ARG A 62 -27.84 0.96 18.26
N PRO A 63 -28.83 0.47 17.49
CA PRO A 63 -29.05 0.98 16.15
C PRO A 63 -29.33 2.50 16.20
N LEU A 64 -28.78 3.24 15.26
CA LEU A 64 -29.14 4.65 15.07
C LEU A 64 -30.58 4.72 14.52
N THR A 65 -31.32 5.74 14.92
CA THR A 65 -32.59 6.09 14.26
C THR A 65 -32.31 6.66 12.87
N ILE A 66 -33.34 6.79 12.05
CA ILE A 66 -33.19 7.40 10.72
C ILE A 66 -32.71 8.86 10.83
N GLU A 67 -33.21 9.59 11.82
CA GLU A 67 -32.83 10.98 12.09
C GLU A 67 -31.36 11.09 12.50
N GLU A 68 -30.88 10.23 13.38
CA GLU A 68 -29.47 10.18 13.81
C GLU A 68 -28.57 9.78 12.66
N THR A 69 -29.00 8.86 11.78
CA THR A 69 -28.26 8.47 10.58
C THR A 69 -28.13 9.64 9.62
N LYS A 70 -29.19 10.40 9.37
CA LYS A 70 -29.16 11.60 8.53
C LYS A 70 -28.25 12.68 9.10
N GLU A 71 -28.30 12.89 10.42
CA GLU A 71 -27.41 13.83 11.09
C GLU A 71 -25.93 13.44 10.94
N PHE A 72 -25.64 12.15 11.10
CA PHE A 72 -24.31 11.61 10.89
C PHE A 72 -23.82 11.82 9.45
N GLU A 73 -24.61 11.47 8.45
CA GLU A 73 -24.31 11.69 7.04
C GLU A 73 -24.12 13.18 6.73
N SER A 74 -24.96 14.04 7.30
CA SER A 74 -24.82 15.49 7.13
C SER A 74 -23.49 16.01 7.66
N LYS A 75 -23.06 15.57 8.85
CA LYS A 75 -21.77 15.96 9.44
C LYS A 75 -20.59 15.48 8.59
N ILE A 76 -20.65 14.27 8.05
CA ILE A 76 -19.63 13.75 7.14
C ILE A 76 -19.55 14.59 5.87
N ASN A 77 -20.69 14.90 5.25
CA ASN A 77 -20.75 15.71 4.03
C ASN A 77 -20.23 17.14 4.28
N GLN A 78 -20.63 17.77 5.37
CA GLN A 78 -20.12 19.07 5.78
C GLN A 78 -18.60 19.06 5.97
N CYS A 79 -18.05 18.03 6.61
CA CYS A 79 -16.61 17.85 6.76
C CYS A 79 -15.90 17.78 5.41
N ILE A 80 -16.49 17.05 4.44
CA ILE A 80 -15.91 16.94 3.09
C ILE A 80 -15.98 18.28 2.37
N GLU A 81 -17.08 19.01 2.46
CA GLU A 81 -17.27 20.29 1.78
C GLU A 81 -16.38 21.40 2.35
N GLU A 82 -16.22 21.47 3.68
CA GLU A 82 -15.52 22.58 4.33
C GLU A 82 -14.03 22.33 4.55
N ILE A 83 -13.60 21.06 4.71
CA ILE A 83 -12.22 20.72 5.11
C ILE A 83 -11.44 20.04 4.00
N PHE A 84 -12.11 19.24 3.14
CA PHE A 84 -11.40 18.46 2.15
C PHE A 84 -10.91 19.31 0.98
N VAL A 85 -9.62 19.14 0.66
CA VAL A 85 -8.96 19.78 -0.49
C VAL A 85 -8.51 18.71 -1.46
N GLU A 86 -8.90 18.85 -2.74
CA GLU A 86 -8.45 17.94 -3.81
C GLU A 86 -6.92 18.02 -3.98
N GLY A 87 -6.28 16.89 -4.16
CA GLY A 87 -4.83 16.76 -4.19
C GLY A 87 -4.17 16.62 -2.83
N VAL A 88 -4.88 16.90 -1.72
CA VAL A 88 -4.39 16.77 -0.33
C VAL A 88 -5.11 15.63 0.39
N HIS A 89 -6.42 15.69 0.47
CA HIS A 89 -7.26 14.76 1.22
C HIS A 89 -7.86 13.66 0.34
N TYR A 90 -8.07 13.96 -0.93
CA TYR A 90 -8.54 13.03 -1.94
C TYR A 90 -8.02 13.44 -3.32
N GLY A 91 -8.19 12.56 -4.31
CA GLY A 91 -7.81 12.88 -5.69
C GLY A 91 -8.40 11.90 -6.69
N SER A 92 -8.21 12.21 -7.96
CA SER A 92 -8.65 11.38 -9.08
C SER A 92 -7.47 10.65 -9.68
N VAL A 93 -7.66 9.38 -10.01
CA VAL A 93 -6.67 8.58 -10.75
C VAL A 93 -7.22 8.36 -12.16
N PRO A 94 -6.40 8.58 -13.21
CA PRO A 94 -6.83 8.36 -14.59
C PRO A 94 -7.34 6.93 -14.78
N GLY A 95 -8.54 6.79 -15.35
CA GLY A 95 -9.18 5.49 -15.60
C GLY A 95 -10.10 4.99 -14.47
N VAL A 96 -10.15 5.65 -13.33
CA VAL A 96 -11.07 5.30 -12.23
C VAL A 96 -12.15 6.38 -12.08
N LYS A 97 -13.41 5.95 -12.07
CA LYS A 97 -14.55 6.88 -11.98
C LYS A 97 -14.70 7.52 -10.62
N LYS A 98 -14.41 6.76 -9.54
CA LYS A 98 -14.50 7.24 -8.17
C LYS A 98 -13.21 7.95 -7.76
N LYS A 99 -13.32 8.96 -6.92
CA LYS A 99 -12.19 9.63 -6.29
C LYS A 99 -11.54 8.72 -5.25
N PHE A 100 -10.24 8.86 -5.04
CA PHE A 100 -9.50 8.12 -4.02
C PHE A 100 -9.40 8.93 -2.75
N LEU A 101 -9.68 8.31 -1.61
CA LEU A 101 -9.43 8.90 -0.32
C LEU A 101 -7.95 8.73 0.05
N PHE A 102 -7.26 9.83 0.30
CA PHE A 102 -5.87 9.82 0.71
C PHE A 102 -5.75 9.67 2.23
N LYS A 103 -4.55 9.28 2.69
CA LYS A 103 -4.27 9.12 4.12
C LYS A 103 -4.63 10.38 4.93
N ALA A 104 -4.34 11.58 4.43
CA ALA A 104 -4.70 12.84 5.08
C ALA A 104 -6.22 12.97 5.26
N GLY A 105 -7.02 12.59 4.27
CA GLY A 105 -8.48 12.55 4.39
C GLY A 105 -8.96 11.53 5.42
N CYS A 106 -8.32 10.35 5.47
CA CYS A 106 -8.62 9.36 6.51
C CYS A 106 -8.35 9.93 7.92
N GLU A 107 -7.23 10.62 8.11
CA GLU A 107 -6.85 11.22 9.40
C GLU A 107 -7.85 12.27 9.87
N VAL A 108 -8.39 13.08 8.95
CA VAL A 108 -9.46 14.05 9.27
C VAL A 108 -10.72 13.33 9.74
N ILE A 109 -11.19 12.30 9.03
CA ILE A 109 -12.39 11.55 9.41
C ILE A 109 -12.21 10.84 10.74
N ILE A 110 -11.07 10.17 10.96
CA ILE A 110 -10.74 9.50 12.22
C ILE A 110 -10.81 10.50 13.38
N SER A 111 -10.21 11.68 13.21
CA SER A 111 -10.22 12.76 14.22
C SER A 111 -11.62 13.29 14.47
N MET A 112 -12.39 13.56 13.41
CA MET A 112 -13.77 14.06 13.52
C MET A 112 -14.69 13.07 14.25
N MET A 113 -14.49 11.77 14.04
CA MET A 113 -15.26 10.71 14.70
C MET A 113 -14.76 10.39 16.12
N GLY A 114 -13.68 11.03 16.60
CA GLY A 114 -13.09 10.74 17.90
C GLY A 114 -12.51 9.33 18.02
N LEU A 115 -11.99 8.79 16.91
CA LEU A 115 -11.44 7.45 16.85
C LEU A 115 -9.91 7.47 16.90
N VAL A 116 -9.33 6.33 17.28
CA VAL A 116 -7.90 6.05 17.21
C VAL A 116 -7.67 4.87 16.27
N ALA A 117 -6.74 4.99 15.34
CA ALA A 117 -6.34 3.91 14.45
C ALA A 117 -5.17 3.12 15.02
N ARG A 118 -5.36 1.85 15.34
CA ARG A 118 -4.32 0.87 15.65
C ARG A 118 -4.10 -0.03 14.44
N THR A 119 -2.86 -0.14 13.98
CA THR A 119 -2.53 -0.96 12.80
C THR A 119 -1.41 -1.92 13.13
N GLU A 120 -1.56 -3.17 12.71
CA GLU A 120 -0.56 -4.23 12.87
C GLU A 120 -0.33 -4.94 11.53
N VAL A 121 0.87 -5.49 11.34
CA VAL A 121 1.16 -6.45 10.27
C VAL A 121 0.70 -7.81 10.77
N VAL A 122 -0.38 -8.33 10.20
CA VAL A 122 -0.98 -9.60 10.63
C VAL A 122 -0.47 -10.80 9.85
N ASP A 123 0.06 -10.56 8.65
CA ASP A 123 0.70 -11.58 7.83
C ASP A 123 1.81 -10.98 6.96
N LYS A 124 2.85 -11.76 6.69
CA LYS A 124 3.94 -11.37 5.80
C LYS A 124 4.58 -12.57 5.12
N VAL A 125 5.03 -12.35 3.90
CA VAL A 125 5.91 -13.25 3.15
C VAL A 125 7.19 -12.51 2.84
N GLU A 126 8.33 -13.06 3.27
CA GLU A 126 9.67 -12.51 3.03
C GLU A 126 10.56 -13.61 2.44
N ASP A 127 10.42 -13.83 1.13
CA ASP A 127 11.24 -14.82 0.40
C ASP A 127 12.41 -14.09 -0.27
N TYR A 128 13.55 -14.14 0.40
CA TYR A 128 14.77 -13.52 -0.09
C TYR A 128 15.42 -14.28 -1.26
N VAL A 129 15.09 -15.57 -1.45
CA VAL A 129 15.63 -16.37 -2.55
C VAL A 129 14.94 -16.03 -3.87
N ASN A 130 13.61 -15.99 -3.84
CA ASN A 130 12.79 -15.67 -5.01
C ASN A 130 12.45 -14.18 -5.13
N ALA A 131 12.95 -13.35 -4.21
CA ALA A 131 12.70 -11.91 -4.16
C ALA A 131 11.21 -11.56 -4.15
N ILE A 132 10.42 -12.29 -3.33
CA ILE A 132 8.99 -12.09 -3.15
C ILE A 132 8.73 -11.55 -1.75
N PHE A 133 8.16 -10.34 -1.68
CA PHE A 133 7.79 -9.70 -0.44
C PHE A 133 6.32 -9.31 -0.47
N SER A 134 5.58 -9.68 0.56
CA SER A 134 4.17 -9.34 0.72
C SER A 134 3.88 -9.01 2.17
N TYR A 135 3.05 -8.02 2.41
CA TYR A 135 2.64 -7.61 3.75
C TYR A 135 1.14 -7.39 3.78
N THR A 136 0.49 -7.97 4.78
CA THR A 136 -0.93 -7.74 5.10
C THR A 136 -1.01 -6.98 6.40
N CYS A 137 -1.60 -5.79 6.36
CA CYS A 137 -1.90 -5.01 7.55
C CYS A 137 -3.38 -5.09 7.88
N LYS A 138 -3.68 -5.11 9.18
CA LYS A 138 -5.02 -4.93 9.72
C LYS A 138 -5.07 -3.67 10.57
N THR A 139 -6.08 -2.85 10.37
CA THR A 139 -6.34 -1.65 11.16
C THR A 139 -7.63 -1.81 11.93
N TRP A 140 -7.61 -1.44 13.20
CA TRP A 140 -8.79 -1.26 14.05
C TRP A 140 -9.00 0.21 14.32
N LEU A 141 -10.22 0.67 14.14
CA LEU A 141 -10.66 1.99 14.58
C LEU A 141 -11.37 1.84 15.93
N ILE A 142 -10.81 2.47 16.94
CA ILE A 142 -11.17 2.28 18.35
C ILE A 142 -11.70 3.61 18.89
N ASP A 143 -12.81 3.58 19.58
CA ASP A 143 -13.39 4.74 20.24
C ASP A 143 -12.80 5.00 21.65
N ALA A 144 -13.23 6.07 22.29
CA ALA A 144 -12.76 6.46 23.62
C ALA A 144 -13.11 5.45 24.73
N SER A 145 -14.05 4.53 24.49
CA SER A 145 -14.38 3.45 25.41
C SER A 145 -13.49 2.22 25.24
N GLY A 146 -12.59 2.23 24.23
CA GLY A 146 -11.77 1.09 23.84
C GLY A 146 -12.49 0.09 22.93
N SER A 147 -13.73 0.39 22.51
CA SER A 147 -14.49 -0.48 21.62
C SER A 147 -14.05 -0.33 20.17
N VAL A 148 -13.91 -1.47 19.47
CA VAL A 148 -13.63 -1.49 18.05
C VAL A 148 -14.88 -1.11 17.26
N ARG A 149 -14.80 -0.04 16.48
CA ARG A 149 -15.90 0.50 15.69
C ARG A 149 -15.87 0.03 14.24
N ALA A 150 -14.67 -0.22 13.71
CA ALA A 150 -14.46 -0.80 12.39
C ALA A 150 -13.09 -1.47 12.29
N GLU A 151 -12.98 -2.37 11.33
CA GLU A 151 -11.74 -3.00 10.93
C GLU A 151 -11.51 -2.81 9.44
N GLY A 152 -10.25 -2.81 9.03
CA GLY A 152 -9.87 -2.75 7.62
C GLY A 152 -8.61 -3.54 7.35
N PHE A 153 -8.52 -4.08 6.13
CA PHE A 153 -7.38 -4.84 5.65
C PHE A 153 -6.70 -4.12 4.49
N GLY A 154 -5.39 -4.33 4.37
CA GLY A 154 -4.62 -3.82 3.25
C GLY A 154 -3.46 -4.74 2.95
N ILE A 155 -3.34 -5.15 1.70
CA ILE A 155 -2.26 -6.01 1.22
C ILE A 155 -1.42 -5.22 0.23
N CYS A 156 -0.11 -5.45 0.24
CA CYS A 156 0.81 -4.93 -0.76
C CYS A 156 1.95 -5.91 -0.98
N ASN A 157 2.30 -6.17 -2.24
CA ASN A 157 3.36 -7.11 -2.56
C ASN A 157 4.28 -6.62 -3.69
N SER A 158 5.47 -7.23 -3.77
CA SER A 158 6.51 -6.86 -4.74
C SER A 158 6.19 -7.24 -6.19
N LYS A 159 5.13 -8.02 -6.43
CA LYS A 159 4.69 -8.44 -7.77
C LYS A 159 3.60 -7.54 -8.34
N GLU A 160 3.14 -6.52 -7.61
CA GLU A 160 2.24 -5.52 -8.18
C GLU A 160 2.89 -4.83 -9.38
N ASN A 161 2.11 -4.55 -10.44
CA ASN A 161 2.61 -4.01 -11.72
C ASN A 161 3.53 -2.79 -11.58
N LYS A 162 3.24 -1.91 -10.62
CA LYS A 162 4.04 -0.71 -10.35
C LYS A 162 5.43 -1.00 -9.78
N TYR A 163 5.67 -2.21 -9.27
CA TYR A 163 6.93 -2.63 -8.65
C TYR A 163 7.76 -3.57 -9.51
N LEU A 164 7.23 -4.14 -10.60
CA LEU A 164 7.92 -5.14 -11.43
C LEU A 164 9.27 -4.66 -11.99
N LYS A 165 9.44 -3.35 -12.17
CA LYS A 165 10.70 -2.75 -12.67
C LYS A 165 11.62 -2.26 -11.56
N GLN A 166 11.24 -2.45 -10.29
CA GLN A 166 12.01 -1.99 -9.12
C GLN A 166 12.74 -3.18 -8.48
N ASN A 167 13.85 -2.89 -7.79
CA ASN A 167 14.52 -3.91 -7.01
C ASN A 167 13.67 -4.28 -5.79
N PRO A 168 13.18 -5.53 -5.67
CA PRO A 168 12.29 -5.95 -4.59
C PRO A 168 12.87 -5.76 -3.19
N TYR A 169 14.18 -5.90 -3.03
CA TYR A 169 14.86 -5.73 -1.74
C TYR A 169 14.84 -4.29 -1.23
N ASN A 170 14.76 -3.31 -2.13
CA ASN A 170 14.79 -1.89 -1.77
C ASN A 170 13.41 -1.32 -1.46
N ILE A 171 12.33 -2.03 -1.81
CA ILE A 171 10.95 -1.53 -1.69
C ILE A 171 10.19 -2.09 -0.48
N GLN A 172 10.76 -2.96 0.34
CA GLN A 172 10.07 -3.59 1.47
C GLN A 172 9.39 -2.55 2.39
N ASN A 173 10.11 -1.48 2.76
CA ASN A 173 9.53 -0.41 3.56
C ASN A 173 8.36 0.31 2.86
N VAL A 174 8.40 0.41 1.52
CA VAL A 174 7.31 0.97 0.72
C VAL A 174 6.10 0.06 0.77
N LEU A 175 6.31 -1.26 0.63
CA LEU A 175 5.23 -2.26 0.69
C LEU A 175 4.52 -2.25 2.05
N VAL A 176 5.26 -2.23 3.17
CA VAL A 176 4.69 -2.13 4.53
C VAL A 176 3.89 -0.84 4.70
N LYS A 177 4.44 0.29 4.27
CA LYS A 177 3.74 1.59 4.40
C LYS A 177 2.47 1.64 3.55
N LEU A 178 2.48 1.01 2.37
CA LEU A 178 1.32 1.00 1.48
C LEU A 178 0.25 0.03 1.97
N SER A 179 0.62 -1.17 2.45
CA SER A 179 -0.35 -2.09 3.06
C SER A 179 -1.04 -1.45 4.28
N ARG A 180 -0.26 -0.74 5.12
CA ARG A 180 -0.82 0.05 6.22
C ARG A 180 -1.75 1.15 5.75
N LYS A 181 -1.38 1.91 4.72
CA LYS A 181 -2.25 2.95 4.14
C LYS A 181 -3.57 2.36 3.66
N ARG A 182 -3.52 1.25 2.92
CA ARG A 182 -4.70 0.55 2.41
C ARG A 182 -5.62 0.09 3.55
N SER A 183 -5.08 -0.51 4.60
CA SER A 183 -5.88 -0.98 5.74
C SER A 183 -6.57 0.15 6.51
N ILE A 184 -5.92 1.31 6.66
CA ILE A 184 -6.52 2.49 7.29
C ILE A 184 -7.66 3.02 6.42
N THR A 185 -7.44 3.13 5.10
CA THR A 185 -8.47 3.63 4.17
C THR A 185 -9.69 2.72 4.16
N ASP A 186 -9.50 1.40 4.14
CA ASP A 186 -10.57 0.41 4.20
C ASP A 186 -11.41 0.54 5.48
N ALA A 187 -10.76 0.61 6.64
CA ALA A 187 -11.45 0.81 7.92
C ALA A 187 -12.25 2.13 7.95
N VAL A 188 -11.67 3.22 7.43
CA VAL A 188 -12.33 4.53 7.41
C VAL A 188 -13.53 4.54 6.47
N LEU A 189 -13.41 3.99 5.29
CA LEU A 189 -14.54 3.89 4.35
C LEU A 189 -15.68 3.07 4.94
N SER A 190 -15.36 2.00 5.67
CA SER A 190 -16.33 1.13 6.31
C SER A 190 -17.10 1.85 7.44
N VAL A 191 -16.40 2.62 8.30
CA VAL A 191 -17.03 3.28 9.46
C VAL A 191 -17.79 4.55 9.08
N SER A 192 -17.34 5.25 8.04
CA SER A 192 -17.90 6.54 7.63
C SER A 192 -19.03 6.45 6.61
N GLY A 193 -19.27 5.27 6.02
CA GLY A 193 -20.24 5.11 4.93
C GLY A 193 -19.78 5.73 3.60
N LEU A 194 -18.52 6.14 3.47
CA LEU A 194 -17.99 6.84 2.31
C LEU A 194 -17.61 5.92 1.13
N SER A 195 -17.80 4.62 1.23
CA SER A 195 -17.52 3.65 0.15
C SER A 195 -18.27 3.95 -1.15
N ASN A 196 -19.36 4.71 -1.07
CA ASN A 196 -20.09 5.15 -2.27
C ASN A 196 -19.39 6.33 -2.98
N ALA A 197 -18.80 7.26 -2.22
CA ALA A 197 -18.17 8.47 -2.72
C ALA A 197 -16.71 8.25 -3.12
N PHE A 198 -15.99 7.41 -2.38
CA PHE A 198 -14.57 7.17 -2.56
C PHE A 198 -14.26 5.69 -2.86
N SER A 199 -13.15 5.45 -3.54
CA SER A 199 -12.55 4.13 -3.74
C SER A 199 -11.23 4.05 -2.98
N GLN A 200 -10.80 2.83 -2.67
CA GLN A 200 -9.47 2.53 -2.13
C GLN A 200 -8.59 1.78 -3.12
N ASP A 201 -9.19 1.16 -4.14
CA ASP A 201 -8.52 0.25 -5.05
C ASP A 201 -7.92 1.02 -6.23
N GLU A 202 -6.66 1.46 -6.04
CA GLU A 202 -5.86 2.05 -7.11
C GLU A 202 -5.59 1.03 -8.25
N ASP A 203 -5.72 -0.27 -7.96
CA ASP A 203 -5.35 -1.36 -8.85
C ASP A 203 -6.54 -1.96 -9.62
N LEU A 204 -7.78 -1.57 -9.28
CA LEU A 204 -8.97 -1.87 -10.08
C LEU A 204 -9.15 -0.85 -11.23
N VAL A 205 -8.08 -0.45 -11.85
CA VAL A 205 -8.16 -0.27 -13.30
C VAL A 205 -8.36 -1.71 -13.80
N GLU A 206 -9.60 -2.12 -14.00
CA GLU A 206 -9.88 -3.22 -14.90
C GLU A 206 -9.04 -2.92 -16.14
N VAL A 207 -7.95 -3.65 -16.25
CA VAL A 207 -7.28 -3.82 -17.52
C VAL A 207 -8.28 -4.70 -18.29
N ASP A 208 -9.41 -4.11 -18.67
CA ASP A 208 -10.01 -4.46 -19.94
C ASP A 208 -8.87 -4.25 -20.91
N ALA A 209 -8.18 -5.36 -21.20
CA ALA A 209 -7.07 -5.44 -22.13
C ALA A 209 -7.52 -5.09 -23.55
N VAL A 210 -8.52 -4.27 -23.71
CA VAL A 210 -9.02 -3.67 -24.95
C VAL A 210 -9.62 -2.29 -24.64
N ALA A 211 -8.86 -1.41 -23.99
CA ALA A 211 -9.08 0.03 -24.06
C ALA A 211 -7.77 0.76 -23.80
N VAL A 212 -6.78 0.46 -24.59
CA VAL A 212 -5.87 1.50 -25.06
C VAL A 212 -6.75 2.49 -25.81
N THR A 213 -7.41 3.41 -25.09
CA THR A 213 -7.90 4.68 -25.66
C THR A 213 -8.80 5.37 -24.63
N SER A 214 -8.21 6.14 -23.78
CA SER A 214 -8.57 7.52 -23.57
C SER A 214 -7.53 8.20 -22.70
N LYS A 215 -6.25 8.13 -23.11
CA LYS A 215 -5.42 9.32 -23.00
C LYS A 215 -6.23 10.38 -23.70
N ASP A 216 -6.62 11.39 -22.95
CA ASP A 216 -7.27 12.58 -23.44
C ASP A 216 -6.60 12.96 -24.76
N SER A 217 -7.16 12.48 -25.88
CA SER A 217 -6.58 12.58 -27.22
C SER A 217 -6.56 14.04 -27.70
N SER A 218 -7.08 14.95 -26.89
CA SER A 218 -7.18 16.37 -27.17
C SER A 218 -6.07 17.21 -26.49
N LYS A 219 -5.28 16.65 -25.55
CA LYS A 219 -4.20 17.45 -24.94
C LYS A 219 -3.07 17.70 -25.91
N PRO A 220 -2.65 18.95 -26.12
CA PRO A 220 -1.50 19.25 -26.98
C PRO A 220 -0.21 18.60 -26.44
N VAL A 221 0.74 18.33 -27.33
CA VAL A 221 2.06 17.79 -26.97
C VAL A 221 2.73 18.66 -25.91
N SER A 222 3.27 18.03 -24.86
CA SER A 222 3.98 18.78 -23.83
C SER A 222 5.34 19.27 -24.32
N PRO A 223 5.87 20.41 -23.81
CA PRO A 223 7.19 20.91 -24.18
C PRO A 223 8.31 19.89 -23.94
N LYS A 224 8.18 19.03 -22.91
CA LYS A 224 9.13 17.96 -22.64
C LYS A 224 9.10 16.85 -23.69
N GLN A 225 7.93 16.42 -24.11
CA GLN A 225 7.76 15.42 -25.18
C GLN A 225 8.28 15.97 -26.51
N LEU A 226 7.97 17.23 -26.82
CA LEU A 226 8.42 17.88 -28.06
C LEU A 226 9.96 17.91 -28.12
N LYS A 227 10.61 18.39 -27.07
CA LYS A 227 12.08 18.43 -26.98
C LYS A 227 12.72 17.03 -27.08
N TYR A 228 12.09 16.02 -26.48
CA TYR A 228 12.57 14.65 -26.58
C TYR A 228 12.38 14.08 -27.99
N LEU A 229 11.25 14.35 -28.63
CA LEU A 229 11.00 13.97 -30.03
C LEU A 229 12.04 14.62 -30.96
N GLU A 230 12.32 15.92 -30.81
CA GLU A 230 13.33 16.63 -31.58
C GLU A 230 14.75 16.02 -31.38
N SER A 231 15.08 15.60 -30.18
CA SER A 231 16.33 14.88 -29.90
C SER A 231 16.42 13.55 -30.64
N LEU A 232 15.34 12.77 -30.66
CA LEU A 232 15.27 11.50 -31.41
C LEU A 232 15.34 11.73 -32.92
N MET A 233 14.66 12.74 -33.44
CA MET A 233 14.73 13.14 -34.85
C MET A 233 16.19 13.46 -35.25
N ALA A 234 16.90 14.21 -34.41
CA ALA A 234 18.31 14.52 -34.64
C ALA A 234 19.22 13.28 -34.62
N GLN A 235 18.99 12.36 -33.67
CA GLN A 235 19.74 11.09 -33.58
C GLN A 235 19.53 10.19 -34.82
N HIS A 236 18.33 10.16 -35.36
CA HIS A 236 17.99 9.32 -36.51
C HIS A 236 18.05 10.08 -37.87
N GLY A 237 18.56 11.32 -37.88
CA GLY A 237 18.70 12.10 -39.09
C GLY A 237 17.39 12.49 -39.77
N THR A 238 16.28 12.49 -39.01
CA THR A 238 14.94 12.84 -39.53
C THR A 238 14.79 14.36 -39.59
N SER A 239 14.56 14.94 -40.78
CA SER A 239 14.31 16.35 -40.89
C SER A 239 12.92 16.75 -40.40
N THR A 240 12.77 18.02 -40.00
CA THR A 240 11.45 18.56 -39.58
C THR A 240 10.40 18.43 -40.67
N ALA A 241 10.77 18.67 -41.95
CA ALA A 241 9.88 18.52 -43.10
C ALA A 241 9.42 17.08 -43.31
N ALA A 242 10.30 16.11 -43.08
CA ALA A 242 9.94 14.67 -43.14
C ALA A 242 8.97 14.29 -42.03
N MET A 243 9.18 14.82 -40.80
CA MET A 243 8.28 14.59 -39.68
C MET A 243 6.91 15.25 -39.90
N ASP A 244 6.87 16.48 -40.38
CA ASP A 244 5.59 17.15 -40.72
C ASP A 244 4.81 16.37 -41.77
N LYS A 245 5.49 15.90 -42.82
CA LYS A 245 4.86 15.03 -43.84
C LYS A 245 4.33 13.72 -43.22
N TYR A 246 5.09 13.10 -42.32
CA TYR A 246 4.67 11.87 -41.63
C TYR A 246 3.41 12.10 -40.79
N VAL A 247 3.38 13.15 -39.95
CA VAL A 247 2.24 13.41 -39.08
C VAL A 247 0.99 13.84 -39.87
N GLN A 248 1.20 14.51 -40.98
CA GLN A 248 0.11 14.86 -41.90
C GLN A 248 -0.51 13.62 -42.55
N GLN A 249 0.32 12.69 -43.01
CA GLN A 249 -0.16 11.43 -43.62
C GLN A 249 -0.78 10.45 -42.62
N THR A 250 -0.28 10.43 -41.38
CA THR A 250 -0.67 9.43 -40.39
C THR A 250 -1.78 9.89 -39.47
N TYR A 251 -1.80 11.17 -39.14
CA TYR A 251 -2.71 11.73 -38.12
C TYR A 251 -3.55 12.92 -38.63
N ASP A 252 -3.39 13.31 -39.90
CA ASP A 252 -4.04 14.47 -40.50
C ASP A 252 -3.77 15.79 -39.76
N VAL A 253 -2.53 15.96 -39.27
CA VAL A 253 -2.06 17.14 -38.53
C VAL A 253 -1.00 17.86 -39.33
N GLU A 254 -1.15 19.18 -39.52
CA GLU A 254 -0.26 20.01 -40.36
C GLU A 254 1.21 20.02 -39.91
N SER A 255 1.50 19.85 -38.62
CA SER A 255 2.87 19.92 -38.08
C SER A 255 3.03 19.08 -36.83
N TYR A 256 4.22 18.47 -36.65
CA TYR A 256 4.57 17.71 -35.46
C TYR A 256 4.50 18.54 -34.15
N LYS A 257 4.51 19.86 -34.23
CA LYS A 257 4.32 20.76 -33.07
C LYS A 257 2.84 20.90 -32.66
N LYS A 258 1.92 20.54 -33.52
CA LYS A 258 0.47 20.61 -33.27
C LYS A 258 -0.14 19.24 -32.89
N ILE A 259 0.65 18.18 -32.83
CA ILE A 259 0.19 16.85 -32.44
C ILE A 259 -0.29 16.82 -31.00
N THR A 260 -1.06 15.80 -30.64
CA THR A 260 -1.45 15.55 -29.25
C THR A 260 -0.35 14.82 -28.48
N ALA A 261 -0.44 14.84 -27.16
CA ALA A 261 0.47 14.11 -26.28
C ALA A 261 0.46 12.59 -26.53
N SER A 262 -0.68 12.05 -26.99
CA SER A 262 -0.82 10.64 -27.37
C SER A 262 -0.05 10.32 -28.64
N MET A 263 -0.23 11.13 -29.69
CA MET A 263 0.47 10.97 -30.97
C MET A 263 1.99 11.10 -30.78
N ALA A 264 2.43 12.08 -29.98
CA ALA A 264 3.85 12.22 -29.65
C ALA A 264 4.43 10.99 -28.96
N SER A 265 3.70 10.39 -28.03
CA SER A 265 4.14 9.16 -27.35
C SER A 265 4.25 7.98 -28.30
N GLU A 266 3.30 7.83 -29.23
CA GLU A 266 3.33 6.77 -30.24
C GLU A 266 4.52 6.92 -31.20
N ILE A 267 4.81 8.14 -31.64
CA ILE A 267 5.97 8.40 -32.51
C ILE A 267 7.29 8.11 -31.77
N ILE A 268 7.41 8.53 -30.50
CA ILE A 268 8.55 8.25 -29.66
C ILE A 268 8.79 6.74 -29.47
N GLU A 269 7.72 5.97 -29.29
CA GLU A 269 7.81 4.50 -29.20
C GLU A 269 8.33 3.87 -30.48
N LYS A 270 7.85 4.33 -31.65
CA LYS A 270 8.35 3.86 -32.96
C LYS A 270 9.85 4.11 -33.12
N TYR A 271 10.35 5.26 -32.71
CA TYR A 271 11.81 5.53 -32.73
C TYR A 271 12.60 4.57 -31.84
N LYS A 272 12.06 4.18 -30.69
CA LYS A 272 12.73 3.24 -29.78
C LYS A 272 12.76 1.79 -30.29
N THR A 273 11.81 1.42 -31.14
CA THR A 273 11.73 0.04 -31.70
C THR A 273 12.57 -0.12 -32.95
N VAL A 274 13.02 0.95 -33.59
CA VAL A 274 13.83 0.95 -34.82
C VAL A 274 15.33 1.11 -34.54
N GLY A 275 15.72 1.41 -33.32
CA GLY A 275 17.12 1.49 -32.86
C GLY A 275 17.49 0.31 -31.99
#